data_54b1dbb2876b5d203a970fcdc9dc0538
#
_entry.id   54b1dbb2876b5d203a970fcdc9dc0538
#
_cell.length_a   1.000
_cell.length_b   1.000
_cell.length_c   1.000
_cell.angle_alpha   90.00
_cell.angle_beta   90.00
_cell.angle_gamma   90.00
#
_symmetry.space_group_name_H-M   'P 1'
#
loop_
_entity.id
_entity.type
_entity.pdbx_description
1 polymer ?
#
loop_
_entity_poly.entity_id
_entity_poly.type
_entity_poly.pdbx_seq_one_letter_code
_entity_poly.pdbx_strand_id
1 'polypeptide(L)'
;MSTQVTTAVGKFVWHEHVSTEPAKAQEFFKQLFGWEYEVFKPGEVDYAIITSGGQMHGGFPQVPEGTPSHWVGNVQVESVDDTIAKAKSAGGSVIVDPMDIPEVGRYAVIRDPQGGVVAAFQPAGDGPMGQGVFVWDELGASDADASERFYGAVVGWTTKDMGPDYGGYKLFQRGSDDENGVGGLMANQDSSQPTSWHPYVAVEDVDATLTKTKELGGSVVLDAMDVPNVGRLAVIQDPTGAVLGVIKPSM
;
A
#
# COMPACT_ATOMS: atom_id res chain seq x y z
N MET A 1 22.50 -1.25 22.32
CA MET A 1 21.13 -1.70 22.62
C MET A 1 20.28 -1.34 21.42
N SER A 2 20.13 -2.25 20.52
CA SER A 2 19.40 -2.05 19.25
C SER A 2 18.35 -3.16 19.19
N THR A 3 17.11 -2.87 19.58
CA THR A 3 16.09 -3.91 19.65
C THR A 3 14.75 -3.51 19.00
N GLN A 4 14.66 -2.38 18.30
CA GLN A 4 13.38 -1.96 17.68
C GLN A 4 13.37 -1.96 16.15
N VAL A 5 14.48 -1.93 15.46
CA VAL A 5 14.53 -1.96 13.98
C VAL A 5 13.98 -3.27 13.40
N THR A 6 14.16 -4.38 14.12
CA THR A 6 13.74 -5.71 13.68
C THR A 6 12.24 -5.97 13.72
N THR A 7 11.45 -5.17 14.44
CA THR A 7 10.00 -5.43 14.60
C THR A 7 9.15 -4.98 13.42
N ALA A 8 9.66 -4.09 12.56
CA ALA A 8 8.91 -3.56 11.42
C ALA A 8 9.32 -4.15 10.05
N VAL A 9 10.43 -4.93 10.00
CA VAL A 9 10.83 -5.61 8.75
C VAL A 9 9.71 -6.53 8.25
N GLY A 10 9.38 -6.40 6.96
CA GLY A 10 8.27 -7.09 6.32
C GLY A 10 6.90 -6.44 6.54
N LYS A 11 6.81 -5.28 7.19
CA LYS A 11 5.54 -4.51 7.30
C LYS A 11 5.50 -3.40 6.28
N PHE A 12 4.28 -3.04 5.86
CA PHE A 12 4.04 -1.75 5.23
C PHE A 12 4.22 -0.65 6.27
N VAL A 13 5.02 0.35 5.94
CA VAL A 13 5.40 1.43 6.87
C VAL A 13 5.11 2.83 6.32
N TRP A 14 4.76 2.94 5.05
CA TRP A 14 4.44 4.18 4.38
C TRP A 14 3.63 3.92 3.12
N HIS A 15 2.83 4.92 2.67
CA HIS A 15 2.05 4.81 1.45
C HIS A 15 2.23 6.06 0.59
N GLU A 16 2.45 5.87 -0.70
CA GLU A 16 2.64 6.96 -1.65
C GLU A 16 1.51 6.96 -2.68
N HIS A 17 0.88 8.11 -2.84
CA HIS A 17 -0.05 8.35 -3.94
C HIS A 17 0.72 8.86 -5.15
N VAL A 18 0.89 8.02 -6.13
CA VAL A 18 1.55 8.31 -7.39
C VAL A 18 0.53 8.92 -8.35
N SER A 19 0.76 10.15 -8.83
CA SER A 19 -0.14 10.81 -9.78
C SER A 19 0.55 11.98 -10.47
N THR A 20 0.19 12.21 -11.73
CA THR A 20 0.58 13.42 -12.47
C THR A 20 -0.32 14.62 -12.15
N GLU A 21 -1.42 14.41 -11.40
CA GLU A 21 -2.34 15.44 -10.92
C GLU A 21 -2.42 15.45 -9.38
N PRO A 22 -1.28 15.59 -8.64
CA PRO A 22 -1.28 15.44 -7.18
C PRO A 22 -2.19 16.45 -6.48
N ALA A 23 -2.29 17.68 -6.96
CA ALA A 23 -3.16 18.69 -6.36
C ALA A 23 -4.65 18.29 -6.39
N LYS A 24 -5.09 17.61 -7.44
CA LYS A 24 -6.47 17.13 -7.58
C LYS A 24 -6.77 15.99 -6.61
N ALA A 25 -5.83 15.04 -6.46
CA ALA A 25 -5.94 13.98 -5.47
C ALA A 25 -5.89 14.52 -4.04
N GLN A 26 -4.99 15.45 -3.74
CA GLN A 26 -4.88 16.10 -2.43
C GLN A 26 -6.20 16.79 -2.04
N GLU A 27 -6.79 17.56 -2.93
CA GLU A 27 -8.06 18.24 -2.65
C GLU A 27 -9.20 17.23 -2.40
N PHE A 28 -9.24 16.15 -3.19
CA PHE A 28 -10.20 15.07 -3.00
C PHE A 28 -10.08 14.43 -1.61
N PHE A 29 -8.89 13.97 -1.22
CA PHE A 29 -8.70 13.30 0.08
C PHE A 29 -8.81 14.27 1.26
N LYS A 30 -8.44 15.54 1.09
CA LYS A 30 -8.70 16.58 2.09
C LYS A 30 -10.19 16.73 2.38
N GLN A 31 -11.02 16.78 1.34
CA GLN A 31 -12.47 16.88 1.52
C GLN A 31 -13.08 15.57 2.00
N LEU A 32 -12.58 14.41 1.54
CA LEU A 32 -13.14 13.11 1.87
C LEU A 32 -12.80 12.68 3.31
N PHE A 33 -11.51 12.76 3.69
CA PHE A 33 -10.97 12.22 4.95
C PHE A 33 -10.51 13.30 5.93
N GLY A 34 -10.45 14.56 5.51
CA GLY A 34 -9.89 15.64 6.34
C GLY A 34 -8.35 15.61 6.42
N TRP A 35 -7.69 14.96 5.47
CA TRP A 35 -6.23 14.94 5.44
C TRP A 35 -5.64 16.33 5.20
N GLU A 36 -4.50 16.58 5.83
CA GLU A 36 -3.71 17.79 5.65
C GLU A 36 -2.40 17.44 4.96
N TYR A 37 -1.72 18.46 4.43
CA TYR A 37 -0.49 18.25 3.66
C TYR A 37 0.60 19.20 4.13
N GLU A 38 1.78 18.64 4.41
CA GLU A 38 2.98 19.38 4.73
C GLU A 38 4.03 19.19 3.64
N VAL A 39 4.72 20.26 3.24
CA VAL A 39 5.78 20.16 2.24
C VAL A 39 7.09 19.82 2.94
N PHE A 40 7.65 18.67 2.57
CA PHE A 40 8.98 18.24 2.95
C PHE A 40 9.93 18.37 1.75
N LYS A 41 11.15 18.84 1.99
CA LYS A 41 12.15 19.04 0.94
C LYS A 41 13.42 18.24 1.23
N PRO A 42 13.45 16.95 0.88
CA PRO A 42 14.66 16.13 1.02
C PRO A 42 15.66 16.41 -0.11
N GLY A 43 16.03 17.67 -0.32
CA GLY A 43 16.85 18.14 -1.45
C GLY A 43 16.15 19.24 -2.23
N GLU A 44 16.18 19.19 -3.57
CA GLU A 44 15.59 20.21 -4.45
C GLU A 44 14.12 19.94 -4.81
N VAL A 45 13.61 18.75 -4.49
CA VAL A 45 12.27 18.29 -4.89
C VAL A 45 11.28 18.45 -3.73
N ASP A 46 10.14 19.06 -4.00
CA ASP A 46 9.02 19.14 -3.04
C ASP A 46 8.32 17.78 -2.95
N TYR A 47 8.14 17.30 -1.72
CA TYR A 47 7.39 16.10 -1.40
C TYR A 47 6.26 16.48 -0.44
N ALA A 48 5.02 16.23 -0.81
CA ALA A 48 3.89 16.52 0.04
C ALA A 48 3.61 15.33 0.96
N ILE A 49 3.79 15.51 2.27
CA ILE A 49 3.47 14.52 3.29
C ILE A 49 1.99 14.59 3.62
N ILE A 50 1.32 13.45 3.68
CA ILE A 50 -0.05 13.30 4.17
C ILE A 50 -0.01 13.29 5.70
N THR A 51 -0.75 14.19 6.33
CA THR A 51 -0.90 14.24 7.79
C THR A 51 -2.36 14.14 8.20
N SER A 52 -2.61 13.55 9.36
CA SER A 52 -3.91 13.48 10.00
C SER A 52 -3.73 13.37 11.51
N GLY A 53 -4.43 14.19 12.29
CA GLY A 53 -4.27 14.18 13.74
C GLY A 53 -2.84 14.49 14.23
N GLY A 54 -2.06 15.23 13.43
CA GLY A 54 -0.66 15.56 13.73
C GLY A 54 0.33 14.41 13.50
N GLN A 55 -0.09 13.34 12.85
CA GLN A 55 0.77 12.20 12.50
C GLN A 55 0.96 12.13 10.99
N MET A 56 2.15 11.69 10.55
CA MET A 56 2.48 11.45 9.15
C MET A 56 2.06 10.02 8.74
N HIS A 57 1.51 9.87 7.55
CA HIS A 57 0.94 8.61 7.08
C HIS A 57 1.42 8.16 5.71
N GLY A 58 1.79 9.09 4.85
CA GLY A 58 2.14 8.81 3.47
C GLY A 58 2.56 10.09 2.74
N GLY A 59 2.61 10.04 1.42
CA GLY A 59 2.96 11.23 0.66
C GLY A 59 2.69 11.14 -0.83
N PHE A 60 3.08 12.21 -1.51
CA PHE A 60 2.93 12.40 -2.95
C PHE A 60 4.30 12.63 -3.56
N PRO A 61 4.93 11.61 -4.17
CA PRO A 61 6.17 11.78 -4.89
C PRO A 61 5.93 12.52 -6.21
N GLN A 62 6.96 13.21 -6.69
CA GLN A 62 6.96 13.69 -8.07
C GLN A 62 7.21 12.51 -9.01
N VAL A 63 6.44 12.42 -10.07
CA VAL A 63 6.51 11.32 -11.03
C VAL A 63 6.57 11.82 -12.47
N PRO A 64 7.14 11.04 -13.41
CA PRO A 64 7.15 11.38 -14.83
C PRO A 64 5.75 11.59 -15.39
N GLU A 65 5.64 12.48 -16.40
CA GLU A 65 4.40 12.67 -17.14
C GLU A 65 3.91 11.35 -17.75
N GLY A 66 2.59 11.13 -17.71
CA GLY A 66 1.97 9.92 -18.22
C GLY A 66 2.00 8.73 -17.26
N THR A 67 2.55 8.88 -16.04
CA THR A 67 2.46 7.84 -15.01
C THR A 67 1.00 7.66 -14.59
N PRO A 68 0.43 6.45 -14.69
CA PRO A 68 -0.94 6.19 -14.21
C PRO A 68 -1.05 6.41 -12.71
N SER A 69 -2.18 6.97 -12.26
CA SER A 69 -2.40 7.17 -10.82
C SER A 69 -2.65 5.85 -10.11
N HIS A 70 -1.91 5.62 -9.01
CA HIS A 70 -2.04 4.44 -8.16
C HIS A 70 -1.40 4.69 -6.78
N TRP A 71 -1.67 3.80 -5.83
CA TRP A 71 -0.98 3.77 -4.56
C TRP A 71 0.20 2.80 -4.59
N VAL A 72 1.27 3.15 -3.89
CA VAL A 72 2.45 2.29 -3.65
C VAL A 72 2.66 2.16 -2.16
N GLY A 73 2.52 0.95 -1.64
CA GLY A 73 2.90 0.62 -0.27
C GLY A 73 4.42 0.42 -0.16
N ASN A 74 5.00 0.95 0.90
CA ASN A 74 6.43 0.81 1.19
C ASN A 74 6.61 -0.28 2.25
N VAL A 75 7.25 -1.38 1.89
CA VAL A 75 7.59 -2.47 2.81
C VAL A 75 8.97 -2.23 3.39
N GLN A 76 9.08 -2.22 4.72
CA GLN A 76 10.37 -2.13 5.36
C GLN A 76 11.17 -3.41 5.15
N VAL A 77 12.40 -3.27 4.68
CA VAL A 77 13.33 -4.38 4.44
C VAL A 77 14.67 -4.15 5.17
N GLU A 78 15.42 -5.22 5.41
CA GLU A 78 16.75 -5.11 6.00
C GLU A 78 17.78 -4.49 5.06
N SER A 79 17.66 -4.79 3.75
CA SER A 79 18.54 -4.29 2.69
C SER A 79 17.75 -4.11 1.40
N VAL A 80 17.71 -2.88 0.91
CA VAL A 80 17.09 -2.57 -0.39
C VAL A 80 17.83 -3.27 -1.52
N ASP A 81 19.17 -3.25 -1.50
CA ASP A 81 19.98 -3.86 -2.57
C ASP A 81 19.78 -5.37 -2.67
N ASP A 82 19.73 -6.09 -1.53
CA ASP A 82 19.44 -7.52 -1.51
C ASP A 82 18.01 -7.82 -1.96
N THR A 83 17.04 -6.98 -1.57
CA THR A 83 15.64 -7.12 -1.99
C THR A 83 15.52 -6.95 -3.51
N ILE A 84 16.20 -5.98 -4.10
CA ILE A 84 16.27 -5.79 -5.56
C ILE A 84 16.90 -6.99 -6.26
N ALA A 85 18.01 -7.54 -5.71
CA ALA A 85 18.65 -8.73 -6.27
C ALA A 85 17.70 -9.95 -6.26
N LYS A 86 16.98 -10.16 -5.15
CA LYS A 86 15.97 -11.20 -5.02
C LYS A 86 14.80 -10.99 -6.00
N ALA A 87 14.29 -9.75 -6.12
CA ALA A 87 13.20 -9.43 -7.04
C ALA A 87 13.57 -9.76 -8.50
N LYS A 88 14.76 -9.34 -8.95
CA LYS A 88 15.28 -9.69 -10.29
C LYS A 88 15.40 -11.20 -10.48
N SER A 89 15.93 -11.91 -9.48
CA SER A 89 16.09 -13.37 -9.53
C SER A 89 14.75 -14.12 -9.56
N ALA A 90 13.70 -13.54 -8.97
CA ALA A 90 12.34 -14.06 -8.97
C ALA A 90 11.52 -13.65 -10.20
N GLY A 91 12.13 -12.99 -11.20
CA GLY A 91 11.49 -12.59 -12.45
C GLY A 91 10.79 -11.23 -12.40
N GLY A 92 10.92 -10.49 -11.31
CA GLY A 92 10.43 -9.13 -11.20
C GLY A 92 11.33 -8.10 -11.88
N SER A 93 10.89 -6.86 -11.90
CA SER A 93 11.63 -5.74 -12.50
C SER A 93 11.75 -4.57 -11.51
N VAL A 94 12.71 -3.67 -11.77
CA VAL A 94 12.90 -2.44 -11.01
C VAL A 94 12.29 -1.29 -11.78
N ILE A 95 11.43 -0.50 -11.12
CA ILE A 95 10.79 0.69 -11.68
C ILE A 95 11.58 1.95 -11.28
N VAL A 96 11.98 2.01 -10.00
CA VAL A 96 12.84 3.07 -9.47
C VAL A 96 14.07 2.40 -8.91
N ASP A 97 15.24 2.76 -9.46
CA ASP A 97 16.53 2.24 -9.00
C ASP A 97 16.79 2.62 -7.53
N PRO A 98 17.58 1.82 -6.80
CA PRO A 98 17.93 2.12 -5.42
C PRO A 98 18.53 3.53 -5.27
N MET A 99 17.94 4.32 -4.39
CA MET A 99 18.38 5.69 -4.09
C MET A 99 18.38 5.97 -2.60
N ASP A 100 19.30 6.80 -2.15
CA ASP A 100 19.32 7.25 -0.76
C ASP A 100 18.55 8.57 -0.64
N ILE A 101 17.61 8.60 0.34
CA ILE A 101 16.90 9.80 0.74
C ILE A 101 17.61 10.31 2.01
N PRO A 102 18.29 11.47 1.97
CA PRO A 102 19.04 11.97 3.12
C PRO A 102 18.22 11.98 4.42
N GLU A 103 18.80 11.45 5.49
CA GLU A 103 18.20 11.34 6.83
C GLU A 103 16.95 10.46 6.95
N VAL A 104 16.40 9.96 5.84
CA VAL A 104 15.18 9.14 5.78
C VAL A 104 15.52 7.66 5.59
N GLY A 105 16.29 7.32 4.56
CA GLY A 105 16.64 5.92 4.30
C GLY A 105 16.96 5.65 2.83
N ARG A 106 17.05 4.36 2.51
CA ARG A 106 17.25 3.86 1.15
C ARG A 106 15.94 3.30 0.61
N TYR A 107 15.64 3.59 -0.66
CA TYR A 107 14.35 3.35 -1.30
C TYR A 107 14.53 2.80 -2.69
N ALA A 108 13.65 1.90 -3.12
CA ALA A 108 13.52 1.45 -4.50
C ALA A 108 12.11 0.97 -4.78
N VAL A 109 11.64 1.01 -6.02
CA VAL A 109 10.33 0.47 -6.43
C VAL A 109 10.53 -0.74 -7.32
N ILE A 110 9.85 -1.82 -6.99
CA ILE A 110 9.85 -3.08 -7.74
C ILE A 110 8.45 -3.40 -8.27
N ARG A 111 8.45 -4.15 -9.36
CA ARG A 111 7.23 -4.74 -9.94
C ARG A 111 7.39 -6.25 -9.96
N ASP A 112 6.39 -6.97 -9.48
CA ASP A 112 6.32 -8.41 -9.61
C ASP A 112 6.06 -8.85 -11.06
N PRO A 113 6.24 -10.14 -11.41
CA PRO A 113 6.04 -10.63 -12.78
C PRO A 113 4.60 -10.49 -13.31
N GLN A 114 3.60 -10.29 -12.43
CA GLN A 114 2.19 -10.12 -12.77
C GLN A 114 1.75 -8.65 -12.86
N GLY A 115 2.62 -7.70 -12.46
CA GLY A 115 2.36 -6.27 -12.55
C GLY A 115 2.19 -5.55 -11.21
N GLY A 116 2.11 -6.26 -10.09
CA GLY A 116 2.00 -5.67 -8.75
C GLY A 116 3.23 -4.83 -8.39
N VAL A 117 2.99 -3.61 -7.91
CA VAL A 117 4.05 -2.63 -7.60
C VAL A 117 4.12 -2.40 -6.09
N VAL A 118 5.33 -2.47 -5.54
CA VAL A 118 5.60 -2.20 -4.14
C VAL A 118 6.98 -1.55 -4.01
N ALA A 119 7.14 -0.68 -3.01
CA ALA A 119 8.44 -0.13 -2.68
C ALA A 119 9.14 -0.95 -1.59
N ALA A 120 10.44 -1.14 -1.74
CA ALA A 120 11.32 -1.62 -0.70
C ALA A 120 11.95 -0.40 0.00
N PHE A 121 11.84 -0.34 1.32
CA PHE A 121 12.33 0.77 2.11
C PHE A 121 13.22 0.27 3.27
N GLN A 122 14.41 0.83 3.37
CA GLN A 122 15.36 0.59 4.46
C GLN A 122 15.58 1.90 5.21
N PRO A 123 15.07 2.07 6.44
CA PRO A 123 15.20 3.32 7.18
C PRO A 123 16.65 3.61 7.57
N ALA A 124 17.03 4.89 7.60
CA ALA A 124 18.36 5.33 8.04
C ALA A 124 18.54 5.23 9.57
N GLY A 125 17.45 5.10 10.32
CA GLY A 125 17.45 5.04 11.79
C GLY A 125 16.07 4.66 12.34
N ASP A 126 15.90 4.78 13.65
CA ASP A 126 14.68 4.41 14.40
C ASP A 126 13.57 5.50 14.30
N GLY A 127 13.41 6.14 13.15
CA GLY A 127 12.39 7.16 12.94
C GLY A 127 10.97 6.62 13.08
N PRO A 128 9.98 7.51 13.36
CA PRO A 128 8.58 7.13 13.46
C PRO A 128 8.05 6.77 12.06
N MET A 129 8.01 5.50 11.78
CA MET A 129 7.41 4.93 10.57
C MET A 129 6.27 4.00 10.99
N GLY A 130 5.14 4.12 10.35
CA GLY A 130 3.97 3.29 10.62
C GLY A 130 2.93 3.42 9.51
N GLN A 131 1.97 2.51 9.49
CA GLN A 131 0.87 2.54 8.52
C GLN A 131 -0.09 3.74 8.72
N GLY A 132 -0.08 4.33 9.91
CA GLY A 132 -0.91 5.50 10.23
C GLY A 132 -2.40 5.24 10.06
N VAL A 133 -3.04 5.97 9.14
CA VAL A 133 -4.47 5.80 8.79
C VAL A 133 -4.71 4.61 7.88
N PHE A 134 -3.67 4.03 7.27
CA PHE A 134 -3.77 2.84 6.45
C PHE A 134 -3.76 1.62 7.36
N VAL A 135 -4.79 0.83 7.30
CA VAL A 135 -5.03 -0.28 8.24
C VAL A 135 -4.84 -1.65 7.62
N TRP A 136 -4.76 -1.72 6.29
CA TRP A 136 -4.58 -2.96 5.55
C TRP A 136 -4.02 -2.69 4.15
N ASP A 137 -3.34 -3.67 3.58
CA ASP A 137 -2.90 -3.71 2.19
C ASP A 137 -3.34 -5.03 1.56
N GLU A 138 -3.97 -4.99 0.40
CA GLU A 138 -4.50 -6.16 -0.28
C GLU A 138 -3.95 -6.26 -1.70
N LEU A 139 -3.46 -7.43 -2.07
CA LEU A 139 -3.05 -7.76 -3.42
C LEU A 139 -4.17 -8.51 -4.15
N GLY A 140 -4.79 -7.85 -5.11
CA GLY A 140 -5.59 -8.51 -6.14
C GLY A 140 -4.66 -9.09 -7.20
N ALA A 141 -4.60 -10.41 -7.34
CA ALA A 141 -3.61 -11.07 -8.18
C ALA A 141 -4.24 -11.79 -9.39
N SER A 142 -3.68 -11.61 -10.57
CA SER A 142 -4.06 -12.40 -11.76
C SER A 142 -3.63 -13.86 -11.63
N ASP A 143 -2.54 -14.14 -10.89
CA ASP A 143 -2.06 -15.46 -10.48
C ASP A 143 -1.57 -15.39 -9.03
N ALA A 144 -2.45 -15.78 -8.09
CA ALA A 144 -2.18 -15.70 -6.65
C ALA A 144 -1.00 -16.60 -6.24
N ASP A 145 -0.85 -17.78 -6.83
CA ASP A 145 0.25 -18.69 -6.51
C ASP A 145 1.60 -18.16 -7.00
N ALA A 146 1.64 -17.48 -8.14
CA ALA A 146 2.84 -16.80 -8.63
C ALA A 146 3.21 -15.62 -7.74
N SER A 147 2.23 -14.83 -7.30
CA SER A 147 2.44 -13.72 -6.36
C SER A 147 2.93 -14.22 -4.99
N GLU A 148 2.35 -15.29 -4.46
CA GLU A 148 2.80 -15.92 -3.22
C GLU A 148 4.29 -16.31 -3.30
N ARG A 149 4.68 -17.00 -4.39
CA ARG A 149 6.09 -17.38 -4.61
C ARG A 149 7.01 -16.17 -4.71
N PHE A 150 6.58 -15.12 -5.41
CA PHE A 150 7.38 -13.91 -5.59
C PHE A 150 7.61 -13.20 -4.25
N TYR A 151 6.55 -12.85 -3.53
CA TYR A 151 6.68 -12.12 -2.26
C TYR A 151 7.33 -12.98 -1.17
N GLY A 152 7.15 -14.29 -1.20
CA GLY A 152 7.88 -15.22 -0.35
C GLY A 152 9.40 -15.17 -0.59
N ALA A 153 9.83 -15.18 -1.84
CA ALA A 153 11.25 -15.11 -2.21
C ALA A 153 11.87 -13.72 -1.93
N VAL A 154 11.12 -12.65 -2.17
CA VAL A 154 11.64 -11.26 -2.16
C VAL A 154 11.62 -10.65 -0.76
N VAL A 155 10.48 -10.76 -0.07
CA VAL A 155 10.26 -10.12 1.25
C VAL A 155 10.34 -11.13 2.39
N GLY A 156 10.23 -12.42 2.07
CA GLY A 156 10.25 -13.50 3.07
C GLY A 156 8.87 -13.76 3.71
N TRP A 157 7.79 -13.28 3.09
CA TRP A 157 6.45 -13.57 3.58
C TRP A 157 6.04 -15.02 3.37
N THR A 158 5.32 -15.56 4.32
CA THR A 158 4.57 -16.81 4.18
C THR A 158 3.09 -16.49 3.98
N THR A 159 2.29 -17.47 3.57
CA THR A 159 0.84 -17.28 3.45
C THR A 159 0.08 -18.22 4.37
N LYS A 160 -1.07 -17.76 4.86
CA LYS A 160 -2.06 -18.53 5.61
C LYS A 160 -3.39 -18.47 4.87
N ASP A 161 -3.89 -19.63 4.46
CA ASP A 161 -5.23 -19.75 3.88
C ASP A 161 -6.30 -19.51 4.97
N MET A 162 -7.25 -18.61 4.69
CA MET A 162 -8.33 -18.28 5.61
C MET A 162 -9.51 -19.24 5.53
N GLY A 163 -9.46 -20.20 4.62
CA GLY A 163 -10.47 -21.22 4.45
C GLY A 163 -11.56 -20.87 3.42
N PRO A 164 -12.44 -21.82 3.14
CA PRO A 164 -13.41 -21.74 2.04
C PRO A 164 -14.44 -20.61 2.22
N ASP A 165 -14.75 -20.23 3.46
CA ASP A 165 -15.69 -19.15 3.76
C ASP A 165 -15.21 -17.77 3.32
N TYR A 166 -13.90 -17.62 3.09
CA TYR A 166 -13.26 -16.39 2.62
C TYR A 166 -12.88 -16.43 1.12
N GLY A 167 -13.44 -17.37 0.35
CA GLY A 167 -13.29 -17.36 -1.11
C GLY A 167 -11.86 -17.57 -1.62
N GLY A 168 -11.00 -18.25 -0.85
CA GLY A 168 -9.59 -18.47 -1.20
C GLY A 168 -8.67 -17.30 -0.82
N TYR A 169 -9.15 -16.42 0.06
CA TYR A 169 -8.33 -15.34 0.62
C TYR A 169 -7.18 -15.88 1.46
N LYS A 170 -5.99 -15.37 1.25
CA LYS A 170 -4.80 -15.70 2.03
C LYS A 170 -4.26 -14.48 2.76
N LEU A 171 -3.70 -14.66 3.94
CA LEU A 171 -2.95 -13.63 4.65
C LEU A 171 -1.47 -13.77 4.33
N PHE A 172 -0.80 -12.67 3.97
CA PHE A 172 0.66 -12.58 4.05
C PHE A 172 1.10 -12.40 5.49
N GLN A 173 2.06 -13.21 5.93
CA GLN A 173 2.57 -13.24 7.30
C GLN A 173 4.10 -13.15 7.28
N ARG A 174 4.70 -12.55 8.31
CA ARG A 174 6.18 -12.47 8.51
C ARG A 174 6.78 -13.71 9.19
N GLY A 175 5.98 -14.74 9.35
CA GLY A 175 6.29 -16.00 10.00
C GLY A 175 5.06 -16.57 10.66
N SER A 176 5.15 -17.79 11.20
CA SER A 176 4.00 -18.52 11.78
C SER A 176 3.37 -17.83 12.99
N ASP A 177 4.10 -16.96 13.66
CA ASP A 177 3.66 -16.28 14.89
C ASP A 177 2.97 -14.93 14.59
N ASP A 178 2.89 -14.51 13.32
CA ASP A 178 2.23 -13.30 12.88
C ASP A 178 0.74 -13.57 12.59
N GLU A 179 -0.05 -13.76 13.64
CA GLU A 179 -1.47 -14.16 13.53
C GLU A 179 -2.33 -13.15 12.76
N ASN A 180 -1.98 -11.88 12.82
CA ASN A 180 -2.74 -10.80 12.17
C ASN A 180 -2.35 -10.58 10.71
N GLY A 181 -1.19 -11.07 10.28
CA GLY A 181 -0.65 -10.82 8.95
C GLY A 181 -0.18 -9.39 8.72
N VAL A 182 0.34 -9.16 7.53
CA VAL A 182 0.82 -7.84 7.07
C VAL A 182 0.05 -7.33 5.86
N GLY A 183 -0.77 -8.18 5.24
CA GLY A 183 -1.59 -7.85 4.08
C GLY A 183 -2.36 -9.07 3.60
N GLY A 184 -3.23 -8.88 2.63
CA GLY A 184 -4.05 -9.90 2.02
C GLY A 184 -3.63 -10.25 0.60
N LEU A 185 -4.01 -11.44 0.17
CA LEU A 185 -3.85 -11.94 -1.20
C LEU A 185 -5.15 -12.59 -1.63
N MET A 186 -5.71 -12.10 -2.71
CA MET A 186 -6.89 -12.69 -3.35
C MET A 186 -6.68 -12.81 -4.86
N ALA A 187 -7.11 -13.92 -5.45
CA ALA A 187 -7.15 -14.03 -6.89
C ALA A 187 -8.23 -13.08 -7.46
N ASN A 188 -7.89 -12.36 -8.52
CA ASN A 188 -8.86 -11.56 -9.25
C ASN A 188 -9.98 -12.46 -9.78
N GLN A 189 -11.23 -12.01 -9.69
CA GLN A 189 -12.37 -12.76 -10.26
C GLN A 189 -12.24 -12.90 -11.77
N ASP A 190 -11.69 -11.89 -12.43
CA ASP A 190 -11.30 -11.89 -13.83
C ASP A 190 -9.78 -11.86 -13.92
N SER A 191 -9.17 -12.96 -14.38
CA SER A 191 -7.71 -13.09 -14.52
C SER A 191 -7.11 -12.15 -15.57
N SER A 192 -7.92 -11.47 -16.38
CA SER A 192 -7.47 -10.40 -17.28
C SER A 192 -7.20 -9.09 -16.58
N GLN A 193 -7.70 -8.91 -15.33
CA GLN A 193 -7.37 -7.75 -14.52
C GLN A 193 -5.91 -7.80 -14.08
N PRO A 194 -5.19 -6.67 -14.14
CA PRO A 194 -3.80 -6.62 -13.70
C PRO A 194 -3.69 -6.88 -12.20
N THR A 195 -2.58 -7.48 -11.80
CA THR A 195 -2.22 -7.59 -10.39
C THR A 195 -1.92 -6.21 -9.82
N SER A 196 -2.54 -5.86 -8.69
CA SER A 196 -2.37 -4.56 -8.06
C SER A 196 -2.55 -4.61 -6.54
N TRP A 197 -1.75 -3.81 -5.84
CA TRP A 197 -1.91 -3.55 -4.42
C TRP A 197 -2.92 -2.43 -4.19
N HIS A 198 -3.79 -2.62 -3.20
CA HIS A 198 -4.79 -1.65 -2.76
C HIS A 198 -4.67 -1.45 -1.24
N PRO A 199 -4.23 -0.27 -0.78
CA PRO A 199 -4.28 0.05 0.64
C PRO A 199 -5.72 0.34 1.08
N TYR A 200 -6.02 0.11 2.36
CA TYR A 200 -7.30 0.41 2.99
C TYR A 200 -7.16 1.44 4.09
N VAL A 201 -8.07 2.37 4.13
CA VAL A 201 -8.19 3.40 5.17
C VAL A 201 -9.41 3.12 6.05
N ALA A 202 -9.23 3.21 7.37
CA ALA A 202 -10.34 3.09 8.30
C ALA A 202 -11.24 4.33 8.23
N VAL A 203 -12.55 4.13 8.18
CA VAL A 203 -13.58 5.16 8.18
C VAL A 203 -14.68 4.87 9.21
N GLU A 204 -15.36 5.91 9.68
CA GLU A 204 -16.45 5.75 10.63
C GLU A 204 -17.73 5.19 9.96
N ASP A 205 -17.97 5.56 8.70
CA ASP A 205 -19.16 5.17 7.94
C ASP A 205 -18.81 4.99 6.45
N VAL A 206 -18.84 3.73 5.99
CA VAL A 206 -18.53 3.37 4.61
C VAL A 206 -19.55 3.94 3.63
N ASP A 207 -20.85 3.85 3.94
CA ASP A 207 -21.91 4.29 3.00
C ASP A 207 -21.90 5.81 2.81
N ALA A 208 -21.68 6.56 3.90
CA ALA A 208 -21.49 8.01 3.84
C ALA A 208 -20.22 8.38 3.05
N THR A 209 -19.13 7.60 3.21
CA THR A 209 -17.89 7.78 2.45
C THR A 209 -18.12 7.55 0.96
N LEU A 210 -18.87 6.52 0.55
CA LEU A 210 -19.20 6.26 -0.85
C LEU A 210 -20.03 7.38 -1.46
N THR A 211 -21.00 7.91 -0.71
CA THR A 211 -21.82 9.04 -1.15
C THR A 211 -20.94 10.26 -1.42
N LYS A 212 -20.09 10.60 -0.45
CA LYS A 212 -19.19 11.75 -0.56
C LYS A 212 -18.13 11.58 -1.66
N THR A 213 -17.62 10.35 -1.87
CA THR A 213 -16.73 10.03 -2.98
C THR A 213 -17.32 10.44 -4.33
N LYS A 214 -18.59 10.07 -4.57
CA LYS A 214 -19.29 10.42 -5.82
C LYS A 214 -19.52 11.93 -5.95
N GLU A 215 -19.88 12.62 -4.87
CA GLU A 215 -20.06 14.07 -4.83
C GLU A 215 -18.77 14.84 -5.17
N LEU A 216 -17.61 14.28 -4.78
CA LEU A 216 -16.28 14.85 -5.00
C LEU A 216 -15.67 14.45 -6.37
N GLY A 217 -16.42 13.75 -7.23
CA GLY A 217 -15.98 13.37 -8.57
C GLY A 217 -15.14 12.09 -8.63
N GLY A 218 -15.05 11.32 -7.55
CA GLY A 218 -14.56 9.96 -7.55
C GLY A 218 -15.62 8.95 -7.99
N SER A 219 -15.26 7.68 -8.03
CA SER A 219 -16.17 6.58 -8.37
C SER A 219 -16.10 5.44 -7.37
N VAL A 220 -17.10 4.57 -7.38
CA VAL A 220 -17.15 3.35 -6.58
C VAL A 220 -16.78 2.18 -7.49
N VAL A 221 -15.72 1.46 -7.12
CA VAL A 221 -15.22 0.28 -7.83
C VAL A 221 -15.87 -0.99 -7.28
N LEU A 222 -16.00 -1.09 -5.96
CA LEU A 222 -16.71 -2.16 -5.26
C LEU A 222 -17.69 -1.52 -4.28
N ASP A 223 -18.97 -1.85 -4.43
CA ASP A 223 -20.01 -1.38 -3.50
C ASP A 223 -19.78 -1.92 -2.08
N ALA A 224 -20.34 -1.21 -1.10
CA ALA A 224 -20.20 -1.59 0.30
C ALA A 224 -20.74 -2.99 0.59
N MET A 225 -19.92 -3.81 1.23
CA MET A 225 -20.26 -5.17 1.64
C MET A 225 -19.81 -5.45 3.07
N ASP A 226 -20.56 -6.30 3.76
CA ASP A 226 -20.19 -6.78 5.09
C ASP A 226 -19.41 -8.10 4.98
N VAL A 227 -18.19 -8.12 5.57
CA VAL A 227 -17.37 -9.32 5.66
C VAL A 227 -17.35 -9.78 7.11
N PRO A 228 -17.84 -11.01 7.42
CA PRO A 228 -17.91 -11.52 8.79
C PRO A 228 -16.55 -11.45 9.50
N ASN A 229 -16.55 -10.95 10.73
CA ASN A 229 -15.37 -10.77 11.59
C ASN A 229 -14.31 -9.78 11.07
N VAL A 230 -14.51 -9.16 9.91
CA VAL A 230 -13.60 -8.16 9.32
C VAL A 230 -14.22 -6.77 9.43
N GLY A 231 -15.44 -6.60 8.94
CA GLY A 231 -16.14 -5.33 8.98
C GLY A 231 -16.91 -5.03 7.70
N ARG A 232 -17.34 -3.77 7.56
CA ARG A 232 -17.96 -3.26 6.34
C ARG A 232 -16.91 -2.56 5.51
N LEU A 233 -16.76 -2.94 4.26
CA LEU A 233 -15.74 -2.40 3.36
C LEU A 233 -16.31 -2.05 1.98
N ALA A 234 -15.59 -1.21 1.26
CA ALA A 234 -15.83 -0.86 -0.13
C ALA A 234 -14.51 -0.46 -0.81
N VAL A 235 -14.51 -0.36 -2.12
CA VAL A 235 -13.36 0.13 -2.89
C VAL A 235 -13.78 1.33 -3.72
N ILE A 236 -13.04 2.42 -3.62
CA ILE A 236 -13.26 3.67 -4.32
C ILE A 236 -12.11 3.97 -5.27
N GLN A 237 -12.39 4.82 -6.24
CA GLN A 237 -11.37 5.39 -7.11
C GLN A 237 -11.45 6.92 -7.01
N ASP A 238 -10.31 7.56 -6.80
CA ASP A 238 -10.23 9.02 -6.79
C ASP A 238 -10.36 9.63 -8.19
N PRO A 239 -10.55 10.96 -8.32
CA PRO A 239 -10.71 11.60 -9.62
C PRO A 239 -9.49 11.52 -10.54
N THR A 240 -8.32 11.07 -10.04
CA THR A 240 -7.11 10.88 -10.85
C THR A 240 -6.95 9.44 -11.33
N GLY A 241 -7.73 8.50 -10.78
CA GLY A 241 -7.76 7.10 -11.18
C GLY A 241 -7.12 6.13 -10.18
N ALA A 242 -6.57 6.60 -9.06
CA ALA A 242 -6.01 5.71 -8.04
C ALA A 242 -7.12 5.03 -7.21
N VAL A 243 -6.92 3.74 -6.95
CA VAL A 243 -7.89 2.89 -6.25
C VAL A 243 -7.50 2.74 -4.78
N LEU A 244 -8.48 2.89 -3.88
CA LEU A 244 -8.31 2.84 -2.43
C LEU A 244 -9.45 2.07 -1.78
N GLY A 245 -9.14 1.16 -0.88
CA GLY A 245 -10.13 0.53 -0.01
C GLY A 245 -10.53 1.44 1.15
N VAL A 246 -11.79 1.38 1.55
CA VAL A 246 -12.30 2.00 2.78
C VAL A 246 -12.96 0.93 3.62
N ILE A 247 -12.71 0.96 4.92
CA ILE A 247 -13.22 -0.06 5.84
C ILE A 247 -13.65 0.54 7.18
N LYS A 248 -14.79 0.08 7.67
CA LYS A 248 -15.16 0.19 9.09
C LYS A 248 -14.93 -1.18 9.72
N PRO A 249 -13.85 -1.38 10.48
CA PRO A 249 -13.56 -2.66 11.11
C PRO A 249 -14.68 -3.10 12.07
N SER A 250 -14.91 -4.42 12.18
CA SER A 250 -15.76 -4.96 13.24
C SER A 250 -15.12 -4.69 14.60
N MET A 251 -15.95 -4.28 15.58
CA MET A 251 -15.49 -4.08 16.98
C MET A 251 -15.32 -5.43 17.67
#